data_5c8c3f1af8d74963e9147278cb117efd
#
_entry.id   5c8c3f1af8d74963e9147278cb117efd
#
_cell.length_a   1.000
_cell.length_b   1.000
_cell.length_c   1.000
_cell.angle_alpha   90.00
_cell.angle_beta   90.00
_cell.angle_gamma   90.00
#
_symmetry.space_group_name_H-M   'P 1'
#
loop_
_entity.id
_entity.type
_entity.pdbx_description
1 polymer ?
#
loop_
_entity_poly.entity_id
_entity_poly.type
_entity_poly.pdbx_seq_one_letter_code
_entity_poly.pdbx_strand_id
1 'polypeptide(L)'
;SQYGGQSISLSHLAPFVQVSREKYRKQVRTELEAIGVTPTEDKVNKIAEIRVKEEINRGVQMIQYQVITLMTTNGQAPFITVFMYLDEVPEGQLRDDLAAVIEEMLHQRILGVKNEQGVYITPAFPKLIYVLEADNIREGTKYWYLTKLAAECTAKRMVPDYISEKIMKKLKDGNCYTCMGCRSFLTVDRTKGNYANAKNYVPGKKYYGRFNQGVVTLNLVDVACSSGKDMDKFWELLDERLDLCYRALIIRHKRLLGTPSDVAPILWQNGALARLKKGETIDKLLYDGYSTISLGYAGLCECTRYMKGVSHTEPEGTEFALKVMRRLNDACTEWKEKHNIDFSLYGTPLESTTYKFAKCLQKRFGIISGVTDKNYITNSYHVHVTEEISAFDKLKFESQFQELSPGGAISYVEVPNMQNNLDAVLAVMQYIYDNIMYAELNTKSDYCMECGYSGEIKIVNDKDGKLVWECPNCGNRDQNKMSVARRTCGYIGTQFWNQGRTQEIKERVLHL
;
A
#
# COMPACT_ATOMS: atom_id res chain seq x y z
N SER A 1 8.66 -11.53 -7.10
CA SER A 1 7.24 -11.34 -7.44
C SER A 1 6.59 -12.50 -8.18
N GLN A 2 7.34 -13.52 -8.59
CA GLN A 2 6.80 -14.74 -9.22
C GLN A 2 5.73 -15.43 -8.37
N TYR A 3 5.82 -15.29 -7.05
CA TYR A 3 4.96 -15.95 -6.05
C TYR A 3 4.01 -14.97 -5.33
N GLY A 4 3.79 -13.79 -5.87
CA GLY A 4 2.93 -12.77 -5.28
C GLY A 4 3.65 -11.45 -4.98
N GLY A 5 3.00 -10.56 -4.20
CA GLY A 5 3.55 -9.27 -3.83
C GLY A 5 4.76 -9.40 -2.89
N GLN A 6 5.80 -8.60 -3.16
CA GLN A 6 7.01 -8.53 -2.35
C GLN A 6 7.21 -7.11 -1.84
N SER A 7 7.49 -6.97 -0.55
CA SER A 7 7.95 -5.70 0.02
C SER A 7 9.44 -5.78 0.31
N ILE A 8 10.18 -4.80 -0.17
CA ILE A 8 11.62 -4.67 0.05
C ILE A 8 11.90 -3.34 0.73
N SER A 9 12.83 -3.32 1.68
CA SER A 9 13.29 -2.09 2.31
C SER A 9 14.57 -1.59 1.66
N LEU A 10 14.66 -0.28 1.46
CA LEU A 10 15.91 0.37 1.01
C LEU A 10 17.02 0.31 2.06
N SER A 11 16.70 0.06 3.33
CA SER A 11 17.70 -0.14 4.39
C SER A 11 18.70 -1.25 4.07
N HIS A 12 18.29 -2.25 3.27
CA HIS A 12 19.19 -3.32 2.79
C HIS A 12 20.27 -2.81 1.82
N LEU A 13 20.05 -1.68 1.15
CA LEU A 13 21.02 -1.10 0.21
C LEU A 13 22.01 -0.16 0.91
N ALA A 14 21.63 0.45 2.03
CA ALA A 14 22.45 1.42 2.73
C ALA A 14 23.89 0.93 3.08
N PRO A 15 24.12 -0.30 3.56
CA PRO A 15 25.48 -0.81 3.82
C PRO A 15 26.37 -0.87 2.57
N PHE A 16 25.77 -1.09 1.39
CA PHE A 16 26.52 -1.16 0.13
C PHE A 16 27.01 0.23 -0.34
N VAL A 17 26.35 1.30 0.09
CA VAL A 17 26.83 2.67 -0.17
C VAL A 17 28.20 2.89 0.45
N GLN A 18 28.41 2.41 1.68
CA GLN A 18 29.73 2.49 2.33
C GLN A 18 30.79 1.64 1.59
N VAL A 19 30.43 0.46 1.12
CA VAL A 19 31.33 -0.39 0.31
C VAL A 19 31.74 0.34 -0.97
N SER A 20 30.80 0.97 -1.65
CA SER A 20 31.09 1.79 -2.85
C SER A 20 31.95 3.00 -2.51
N ARG A 21 31.72 3.67 -1.38
CA ARG A 21 32.53 4.80 -0.91
C ARG A 21 33.97 4.41 -0.70
N GLU A 22 34.25 3.31 -0.03
CA GLU A 22 35.61 2.80 0.21
C GLU A 22 36.30 2.40 -1.10
N LYS A 23 35.58 1.74 -2.01
CA LYS A 23 36.06 1.41 -3.35
C LYS A 23 36.49 2.68 -4.10
N TYR A 24 35.68 3.73 -4.13
CA TYR A 24 35.98 4.97 -4.84
C TYR A 24 37.09 5.77 -4.16
N ARG A 25 37.18 5.79 -2.84
CA ARG A 25 38.31 6.38 -2.14
C ARG A 25 39.66 5.77 -2.56
N LYS A 26 39.69 4.43 -2.64
CA LYS A 26 40.90 3.73 -3.09
C LYS A 26 41.21 4.03 -4.55
N GLN A 27 40.25 4.01 -5.44
CA GLN A 27 40.42 4.32 -6.86
C GLN A 27 40.92 5.76 -7.07
N VAL A 28 40.25 6.72 -6.46
CA VAL A 28 40.63 8.16 -6.56
C VAL A 28 42.04 8.40 -6.05
N ARG A 29 42.44 7.77 -4.95
CA ARG A 29 43.83 7.90 -4.43
C ARG A 29 44.83 7.41 -5.46
N THR A 30 44.65 6.22 -6.04
CA THR A 30 45.52 5.66 -7.06
C THR A 30 45.56 6.54 -8.33
N GLU A 31 44.43 7.07 -8.76
CA GLU A 31 44.35 7.94 -9.95
C GLU A 31 45.08 9.28 -9.73
N LEU A 32 44.93 9.91 -8.55
CA LEU A 32 45.64 11.15 -8.22
C LEU A 32 47.15 10.93 -8.19
N GLU A 33 47.62 9.86 -7.56
CA GLU A 33 49.04 9.47 -7.53
C GLU A 33 49.58 9.25 -8.95
N ALA A 34 48.83 8.57 -9.82
CA ALA A 34 49.24 8.28 -11.21
C ALA A 34 49.45 9.55 -12.07
N ILE A 35 48.71 10.62 -11.78
CA ILE A 35 48.83 11.91 -12.46
C ILE A 35 49.70 12.92 -11.73
N GLY A 36 50.44 12.48 -10.67
CA GLY A 36 51.38 13.30 -9.92
C GLY A 36 50.71 14.30 -8.95
N VAL A 37 49.45 14.10 -8.62
CA VAL A 37 48.71 14.95 -7.66
C VAL A 37 48.72 14.29 -6.29
N THR A 38 49.15 15.01 -5.25
CA THR A 38 49.13 14.49 -3.88
C THR A 38 47.68 14.22 -3.42
N PRO A 39 47.33 12.98 -3.04
CA PRO A 39 45.99 12.62 -2.59
C PRO A 39 45.77 13.08 -1.15
N THR A 40 45.21 14.26 -0.95
CA THR A 40 44.75 14.68 0.40
C THR A 40 43.39 14.04 0.69
N GLU A 41 43.11 13.74 1.96
CA GLU A 41 41.86 13.13 2.38
C GLU A 41 40.61 13.93 1.92
N ASP A 42 40.69 15.27 2.00
CA ASP A 42 39.61 16.15 1.54
C ASP A 42 39.32 15.98 0.03
N LYS A 43 40.37 15.97 -0.80
CA LYS A 43 40.20 15.76 -2.27
C LYS A 43 39.68 14.38 -2.56
N VAL A 44 40.24 13.34 -1.92
CA VAL A 44 39.82 11.94 -2.11
C VAL A 44 38.36 11.79 -1.73
N ASN A 45 37.92 12.30 -0.56
CA ASN A 45 36.58 12.21 -0.07
C ASN A 45 35.57 12.95 -1.00
N LYS A 46 35.89 14.20 -1.38
CA LYS A 46 35.00 14.96 -2.27
C LYS A 46 34.75 14.28 -3.61
N ILE A 47 35.78 13.76 -4.25
CA ILE A 47 35.66 13.05 -5.54
C ILE A 47 34.94 11.72 -5.34
N ALA A 48 35.28 10.98 -4.27
CA ALA A 48 34.61 9.72 -3.97
C ALA A 48 33.09 9.90 -3.75
N GLU A 49 32.67 10.94 -2.99
CA GLU A 49 31.24 11.20 -2.76
C GLU A 49 30.48 11.57 -4.04
N ILE A 50 31.10 12.28 -4.98
CA ILE A 50 30.50 12.53 -6.31
C ILE A 50 30.22 11.19 -7.01
N ARG A 51 31.20 10.28 -7.03
CA ARG A 51 31.06 8.95 -7.66
C ARG A 51 30.06 8.06 -6.94
N VAL A 52 29.98 8.14 -5.61
CA VAL A 52 28.95 7.43 -4.83
C VAL A 52 27.56 7.90 -5.23
N LYS A 53 27.33 9.20 -5.34
CA LYS A 53 26.04 9.73 -5.81
C LYS A 53 25.67 9.26 -7.22
N GLU A 54 26.64 9.24 -8.14
CA GLU A 54 26.43 8.70 -9.49
C GLU A 54 26.13 7.21 -9.48
N GLU A 55 26.75 6.43 -8.58
CA GLU A 55 26.46 4.99 -8.46
C GLU A 55 25.08 4.75 -7.86
N ILE A 56 24.65 5.53 -6.85
CA ILE A 56 23.29 5.49 -6.31
C ILE A 56 22.28 5.80 -7.42
N ASN A 57 22.50 6.86 -8.19
CA ASN A 57 21.62 7.22 -9.33
C ASN A 57 21.49 6.07 -10.32
N ARG A 58 22.59 5.50 -10.77
CA ARG A 58 22.58 4.35 -11.71
C ARG A 58 21.92 3.11 -11.11
N GLY A 59 22.17 2.85 -9.82
CA GLY A 59 21.56 1.72 -9.10
C GLY A 59 20.05 1.86 -8.98
N VAL A 60 19.55 3.03 -8.63
CA VAL A 60 18.11 3.31 -8.54
C VAL A 60 17.44 3.25 -9.92
N GLN A 61 18.05 3.80 -10.95
CA GLN A 61 17.57 3.66 -12.34
C GLN A 61 17.47 2.20 -12.75
N MET A 62 18.46 1.37 -12.41
CA MET A 62 18.45 -0.06 -12.70
C MET A 62 17.30 -0.78 -11.98
N ILE A 63 17.05 -0.47 -10.69
CA ILE A 63 15.91 -1.02 -9.95
C ILE A 63 14.61 -0.67 -10.66
N GLN A 64 14.42 0.60 -11.00
CA GLN A 64 13.21 1.05 -11.70
C GLN A 64 13.03 0.37 -13.06
N TYR A 65 14.10 0.30 -13.85
CA TYR A 65 14.10 -0.38 -15.16
C TYR A 65 13.73 -1.86 -15.02
N GLN A 66 14.35 -2.58 -14.10
CA GLN A 66 14.09 -4.00 -13.88
C GLN A 66 12.63 -4.25 -13.45
N VAL A 67 12.09 -3.43 -12.56
CA VAL A 67 10.69 -3.58 -12.10
C VAL A 67 9.69 -3.34 -13.22
N ILE A 68 9.99 -2.43 -14.16
CA ILE A 68 9.06 -2.07 -15.23
C ILE A 68 9.15 -3.06 -16.41
N THR A 69 10.34 -3.56 -16.72
CA THR A 69 10.58 -4.41 -17.89
C THR A 69 10.41 -5.90 -17.62
N LEU A 70 10.51 -6.33 -16.35
CA LEU A 70 10.34 -7.72 -15.99
C LEU A 70 8.85 -8.08 -15.93
N MET A 71 8.53 -9.24 -16.47
CA MET A 71 7.24 -9.91 -16.29
C MET A 71 7.40 -11.16 -15.43
N THR A 72 6.38 -11.49 -14.66
CA THR A 72 6.28 -12.79 -14.01
C THR A 72 6.04 -13.87 -15.05
N THR A 73 6.27 -15.14 -14.69
CA THR A 73 5.97 -16.29 -15.57
C THR A 73 4.51 -16.34 -16.04
N ASN A 74 3.61 -15.68 -15.31
CA ASN A 74 2.18 -15.59 -15.66
C ASN A 74 1.84 -14.33 -16.48
N GLY A 75 2.83 -13.59 -16.97
CA GLY A 75 2.64 -12.36 -17.76
C GLY A 75 2.16 -11.15 -16.97
N GLN A 76 2.31 -11.15 -15.66
CA GLN A 76 1.95 -10.01 -14.79
C GLN A 76 3.17 -9.13 -14.47
N ALA A 77 2.95 -7.83 -14.28
CA ALA A 77 3.97 -6.94 -13.75
C ALA A 77 4.41 -7.38 -12.32
N PRO A 78 5.68 -7.19 -11.95
CA PRO A 78 6.14 -7.48 -10.60
C PRO A 78 5.44 -6.59 -9.56
N PHE A 79 4.70 -7.20 -8.61
CA PHE A 79 4.07 -6.49 -7.49
C PHE A 79 5.12 -6.21 -6.41
N ILE A 80 5.95 -5.18 -6.63
CA ILE A 80 7.01 -4.78 -5.71
C ILE A 80 6.60 -3.52 -4.96
N THR A 81 6.69 -3.57 -3.63
CA THR A 81 6.58 -2.42 -2.73
C THR A 81 7.97 -2.08 -2.20
N VAL A 82 8.36 -0.82 -2.30
CA VAL A 82 9.61 -0.29 -1.75
C VAL A 82 9.31 0.50 -0.49
N PHE A 83 9.93 0.10 0.61
CA PHE A 83 9.76 0.71 1.92
C PHE A 83 10.92 1.66 2.21
N MET A 84 10.59 2.91 2.51
CA MET A 84 11.51 4.01 2.76
C MET A 84 11.34 4.46 4.21
N TYR A 85 12.12 3.87 5.12
CA TYR A 85 12.03 4.08 6.56
C TYR A 85 13.42 4.29 7.15
N LEU A 86 13.71 5.50 7.67
CA LEU A 86 15.03 5.87 8.16
C LEU A 86 15.41 5.16 9.47
N ASP A 87 14.45 5.01 10.39
CA ASP A 87 14.68 4.39 11.71
C ASP A 87 14.90 2.86 11.64
N GLU A 88 14.84 2.24 10.45
CA GLU A 88 15.32 0.85 10.27
C GLU A 88 16.84 0.70 10.46
N VAL A 89 17.59 1.77 10.35
CA VAL A 89 19.04 1.77 10.54
C VAL A 89 19.44 2.74 11.66
N PRO A 90 20.55 2.47 12.38
CA PRO A 90 21.03 3.36 13.43
C PRO A 90 21.38 4.74 12.87
N GLU A 91 21.31 5.76 13.74
CA GLU A 91 21.76 7.11 13.42
C GLU A 91 23.24 7.13 13.01
N GLY A 92 23.60 8.15 12.24
CA GLY A 92 24.93 8.35 11.71
C GLY A 92 25.03 8.11 10.21
N GLN A 93 26.23 7.79 9.70
CA GLN A 93 26.52 7.67 8.27
C GLN A 93 25.61 6.67 7.55
N LEU A 94 25.24 5.56 8.19
CA LEU A 94 24.37 4.55 7.57
C LEU A 94 22.97 5.10 7.30
N ARG A 95 22.42 5.92 8.22
CA ARG A 95 21.13 6.58 8.03
C ARG A 95 21.22 7.68 6.97
N ASP A 96 22.29 8.41 6.91
CA ASP A 96 22.54 9.41 5.85
C ASP A 96 22.69 8.74 4.48
N ASP A 97 23.32 7.59 4.41
CA ASP A 97 23.42 6.78 3.19
C ASP A 97 22.06 6.24 2.74
N LEU A 98 21.22 5.79 3.68
CA LEU A 98 19.84 5.40 3.40
C LEU A 98 19.03 6.61 2.90
N ALA A 99 19.18 7.78 3.53
CA ALA A 99 18.53 9.01 3.12
C ALA A 99 18.90 9.39 1.67
N ALA A 100 20.17 9.24 1.28
CA ALA A 100 20.63 9.49 -0.09
C ALA A 100 19.99 8.51 -1.11
N VAL A 101 19.80 7.25 -0.75
CA VAL A 101 19.11 6.27 -1.62
C VAL A 101 17.62 6.61 -1.73
N ILE A 102 16.98 7.01 -0.63
CA ILE A 102 15.55 7.46 -0.63
C ILE A 102 15.40 8.72 -1.48
N GLU A 103 16.27 9.70 -1.33
CA GLU A 103 16.29 10.93 -2.12
C GLU A 103 16.32 10.62 -3.62
N GLU A 104 17.23 9.77 -4.05
CA GLU A 104 17.37 9.38 -5.45
C GLU A 104 16.15 8.59 -5.95
N MET A 105 15.56 7.71 -5.11
CA MET A 105 14.33 6.99 -5.47
C MET A 105 13.17 7.95 -5.74
N LEU A 106 13.03 9.00 -4.95
CA LEU A 106 12.02 10.05 -5.13
C LEU A 106 12.31 10.88 -6.39
N HIS A 107 13.55 11.28 -6.65
CA HIS A 107 13.95 11.99 -7.87
C HIS A 107 13.63 11.20 -9.13
N GLN A 108 13.99 9.92 -9.19
CA GLN A 108 13.70 9.06 -10.32
C GLN A 108 12.18 8.87 -10.52
N ARG A 109 11.41 8.82 -9.43
CA ARG A 109 9.95 8.74 -9.50
C ARG A 109 9.34 10.07 -9.99
N ILE A 110 9.81 11.22 -9.55
CA ILE A 110 9.38 12.54 -10.03
C ILE A 110 9.62 12.66 -11.53
N LEU A 111 10.78 12.23 -12.01
CA LEU A 111 11.09 12.18 -13.43
C LEU A 111 10.09 11.29 -14.19
N GLY A 112 9.79 10.12 -13.65
CA GLY A 112 8.91 9.14 -14.28
C GLY A 112 9.65 8.23 -15.27
N VAL A 113 8.89 7.53 -16.11
CA VAL A 113 9.41 6.59 -17.11
C VAL A 113 9.01 7.03 -18.49
N LYS A 114 9.97 7.02 -19.40
CA LYS A 114 9.75 7.37 -20.80
C LYS A 114 8.98 6.24 -21.50
N ASN A 115 7.83 6.56 -22.08
CA ASN A 115 7.08 5.63 -22.92
C ASN A 115 7.64 5.57 -24.35
N GLU A 116 7.02 4.77 -25.21
CA GLU A 116 7.45 4.60 -26.63
C GLU A 116 7.41 5.91 -27.43
N GLN A 117 6.53 6.85 -27.05
CA GLN A 117 6.41 8.18 -27.67
C GLN A 117 7.43 9.19 -27.09
N GLY A 118 8.29 8.77 -26.17
CA GLY A 118 9.27 9.63 -25.53
C GLY A 118 8.73 10.54 -24.42
N VAL A 119 7.49 10.32 -23.97
CA VAL A 119 6.83 11.10 -22.90
C VAL A 119 7.07 10.44 -21.55
N TYR A 120 7.39 11.23 -20.54
CA TYR A 120 7.55 10.72 -19.15
C TYR A 120 6.18 10.53 -18.49
N ILE A 121 5.84 9.29 -18.19
CA ILE A 121 4.60 8.87 -17.53
C ILE A 121 4.85 8.34 -16.13
N THR A 122 3.77 8.22 -15.34
CA THR A 122 3.80 7.62 -14.00
C THR A 122 3.80 6.09 -14.11
N PRO A 123 4.86 5.38 -13.66
CA PRO A 123 4.85 3.93 -13.63
C PRO A 123 3.97 3.42 -12.48
N ALA A 124 3.26 2.31 -12.71
CA ALA A 124 2.45 1.67 -11.67
C ALA A 124 3.31 1.06 -10.55
N PHE A 125 4.49 0.54 -10.89
CA PHE A 125 5.44 -0.10 -9.96
C PHE A 125 6.87 0.44 -10.13
N PRO A 126 7.69 0.31 -9.06
CA PRO A 126 7.38 -0.18 -7.73
C PRO A 126 6.42 0.76 -6.98
N LYS A 127 5.56 0.21 -6.11
CA LYS A 127 4.82 1.01 -5.15
C LYS A 127 5.82 1.59 -4.13
N LEU A 128 5.73 2.89 -3.83
CA LEU A 128 6.60 3.55 -2.87
C LEU A 128 5.84 3.84 -1.59
N ILE A 129 6.42 3.47 -0.46
CA ILE A 129 5.92 3.76 0.88
C ILE A 129 6.95 4.62 1.62
N TYR A 130 6.56 5.80 2.03
CA TYR A 130 7.39 6.72 2.80
C TYR A 130 6.88 6.81 4.22
N VAL A 131 7.76 6.55 5.19
CA VAL A 131 7.42 6.67 6.61
C VAL A 131 7.62 8.10 7.06
N LEU A 132 6.57 8.67 7.66
CA LEU A 132 6.61 9.95 8.33
C LEU A 132 7.13 9.72 9.75
N GLU A 133 8.28 10.35 10.06
CA GLU A 133 9.05 10.15 11.29
C GLU A 133 9.25 11.49 12.01
N ALA A 134 9.59 11.47 13.28
CA ALA A 134 9.78 12.69 14.07
C ALA A 134 10.91 13.58 13.51
N ASP A 135 11.92 12.99 12.89
CA ASP A 135 13.09 13.68 12.34
C ASP A 135 12.97 14.07 10.85
N ASN A 136 11.80 13.79 10.23
CA ASN A 136 11.55 14.17 8.84
C ASN A 136 10.25 14.96 8.61
N ILE A 137 9.29 14.98 9.56
CA ILE A 137 7.93 15.53 9.34
C ILE A 137 7.80 17.03 9.58
N ARG A 138 8.75 17.67 10.28
CA ARG A 138 8.68 19.08 10.65
C ARG A 138 9.85 19.87 10.09
N GLU A 139 9.56 21.11 9.72
CA GLU A 139 10.59 22.06 9.31
C GLU A 139 11.68 22.20 10.39
N GLY A 140 12.94 22.27 9.96
CA GLY A 140 14.11 22.35 10.84
C GLY A 140 14.63 20.98 11.31
N THR A 141 13.93 19.88 11.06
CA THR A 141 14.47 18.52 11.32
C THR A 141 15.47 18.10 10.24
N LYS A 142 16.36 17.16 10.59
CA LYS A 142 17.49 16.76 9.73
C LYS A 142 17.06 16.30 8.34
N TYR A 143 15.98 15.53 8.25
CA TYR A 143 15.51 14.91 7.02
C TYR A 143 14.22 15.54 6.45
N TRP A 144 13.86 16.74 6.90
CA TRP A 144 12.71 17.47 6.38
C TRP A 144 12.73 17.66 4.85
N TYR A 145 13.92 17.80 4.27
CA TYR A 145 14.09 17.93 2.83
C TYR A 145 13.53 16.72 2.05
N LEU A 146 13.63 15.51 2.61
CA LEU A 146 13.04 14.29 2.01
C LEU A 146 11.52 14.37 1.99
N THR A 147 10.90 14.88 3.06
CA THR A 147 9.45 15.03 3.13
C THR A 147 8.93 16.06 2.14
N LYS A 148 9.65 17.18 1.95
CA LYS A 148 9.34 18.13 0.88
C LYS A 148 9.44 17.49 -0.51
N LEU A 149 10.49 16.71 -0.75
CA LEU A 149 10.66 15.98 -2.00
C LEU A 149 9.57 14.91 -2.20
N ALA A 150 9.16 14.23 -1.13
CA ALA A 150 8.04 13.28 -1.17
C ALA A 150 6.71 13.97 -1.50
N ALA A 151 6.47 15.17 -0.96
CA ALA A 151 5.29 15.98 -1.29
C ALA A 151 5.27 16.38 -2.77
N GLU A 152 6.41 16.82 -3.33
CA GLU A 152 6.55 17.11 -4.76
C GLU A 152 6.28 15.86 -5.61
N CYS A 153 6.84 14.72 -5.21
CA CYS A 153 6.61 13.44 -5.87
C CYS A 153 5.12 13.06 -5.87
N THR A 154 4.45 13.20 -4.74
CA THR A 154 3.01 12.94 -4.61
C THR A 154 2.19 13.86 -5.51
N ALA A 155 2.47 15.16 -5.50
CA ALA A 155 1.75 16.12 -6.33
C ALA A 155 1.85 15.81 -7.82
N LYS A 156 2.99 15.28 -8.27
CA LYS A 156 3.26 14.97 -9.67
C LYS A 156 2.94 13.53 -10.09
N ARG A 157 3.07 12.56 -9.17
CA ARG A 157 3.07 11.12 -9.51
C ARG A 157 2.16 10.25 -8.64
N MET A 158 1.36 10.83 -7.73
CA MET A 158 0.49 10.12 -6.79
C MET A 158 1.21 9.18 -5.80
N VAL A 159 2.50 9.22 -5.71
CA VAL A 159 3.32 8.41 -4.79
C VAL A 159 4.38 9.31 -4.17
N PRO A 160 4.90 8.95 -3.00
CA PRO A 160 4.66 7.74 -2.20
C PRO A 160 3.35 7.78 -1.43
N ASP A 161 2.96 6.61 -0.88
CA ASP A 161 1.97 6.52 0.18
C ASP A 161 2.67 6.77 1.52
N TYR A 162 1.91 7.16 2.54
CA TYR A 162 2.42 7.60 3.83
C TYR A 162 2.01 6.69 4.98
N ILE A 163 2.98 6.22 5.75
CA ILE A 163 2.79 5.54 7.03
C ILE A 163 3.22 6.49 8.14
N SER A 164 2.38 6.67 9.15
CA SER A 164 2.75 7.36 10.39
C SER A 164 3.52 6.41 11.29
N GLU A 165 4.80 6.67 11.53
CA GLU A 165 5.58 5.93 12.51
C GLU A 165 4.95 6.01 13.91
N LYS A 166 4.52 7.22 14.30
CA LYS A 166 3.90 7.51 15.60
C LYS A 166 2.68 6.63 15.86
N ILE A 167 1.75 6.57 14.91
CA ILE A 167 0.52 5.79 15.05
C ILE A 167 0.81 4.29 14.87
N MET A 168 1.65 3.92 13.91
CA MET A 168 2.02 2.53 13.68
C MET A 168 2.69 1.91 14.91
N LYS A 169 3.65 2.60 15.52
CA LYS A 169 4.32 2.13 16.75
C LYS A 169 3.32 1.97 17.92
N LYS A 170 2.33 2.88 18.04
CA LYS A 170 1.23 2.75 19.03
C LYS A 170 0.42 1.48 18.82
N LEU A 171 0.09 1.15 17.56
CA LEU A 171 -0.80 0.02 17.21
C LEU A 171 -0.05 -1.32 17.08
N LYS A 172 1.27 -1.33 16.98
CA LYS A 172 2.11 -2.50 16.70
C LYS A 172 3.22 -2.71 17.74
N ASP A 173 2.92 -2.43 19.01
CA ASP A 173 3.84 -2.67 20.14
C ASP A 173 5.25 -2.10 19.90
N GLY A 174 5.32 -0.84 19.50
CA GLY A 174 6.58 -0.13 19.25
C GLY A 174 7.24 -0.45 17.89
N ASN A 175 6.59 -1.24 17.04
CA ASN A 175 7.12 -1.58 15.71
C ASN A 175 6.46 -0.75 14.60
N CYS A 176 7.23 -0.51 13.53
CA CYS A 176 6.72 0.07 12.29
C CYS A 176 6.95 -0.91 11.14
N TYR A 177 5.87 -1.39 10.53
CA TYR A 177 5.90 -2.37 9.45
C TYR A 177 5.53 -1.74 8.11
N THR A 178 6.09 -2.26 7.02
CA THR A 178 5.61 -1.99 5.67
C THR A 178 4.29 -2.71 5.41
N CYS A 179 3.50 -2.19 4.48
CA CYS A 179 2.40 -2.98 3.93
C CYS A 179 2.92 -4.01 2.91
N MET A 180 2.21 -5.12 2.81
CA MET A 180 2.38 -6.11 1.74
C MET A 180 1.32 -5.85 0.67
N GLY A 181 1.75 -5.71 -0.56
CA GLY A 181 0.85 -5.38 -1.65
C GLY A 181 0.15 -4.03 -1.43
N CYS A 182 -1.20 -4.03 -1.43
CA CYS A 182 -1.98 -2.79 -1.29
C CYS A 182 -1.90 -2.19 0.11
N ARG A 183 -2.31 -2.97 1.12
CA ARG A 183 -2.58 -2.47 2.47
C ARG A 183 -2.51 -3.53 3.56
N SER A 184 -2.03 -4.74 3.28
CA SER A 184 -1.96 -5.81 4.28
C SER A 184 -0.79 -5.56 5.22
N PHE A 185 -1.06 -5.54 6.52
CA PHE A 185 -0.05 -5.45 7.56
C PHE A 185 0.06 -6.75 8.33
N LEU A 186 1.30 -7.07 8.70
CA LEU A 186 1.55 -8.18 9.61
C LEU A 186 1.12 -7.82 11.03
N THR A 187 0.69 -8.83 11.78
CA THR A 187 0.49 -8.73 13.23
C THR A 187 1.84 -8.68 13.95
N VAL A 188 1.83 -8.36 15.24
CA VAL A 188 3.04 -8.37 16.08
C VAL A 188 3.61 -9.79 16.15
N ASP A 189 4.89 -9.93 15.85
CA ASP A 189 5.59 -11.22 15.92
C ASP A 189 5.83 -11.63 17.39
N ARG A 190 5.31 -12.77 17.78
CA ARG A 190 5.46 -13.35 19.12
C ARG A 190 6.45 -14.51 19.17
N THR A 191 7.10 -14.84 18.03
CA THR A 191 8.07 -15.94 17.99
C THR A 191 9.28 -15.65 18.87
N LYS A 192 9.77 -16.70 19.53
CA LYS A 192 11.01 -16.65 20.32
C LYS A 192 12.15 -17.23 19.51
N GLY A 193 13.01 -16.40 18.95
CA GLY A 193 14.18 -16.85 18.22
C GLY A 193 14.11 -16.64 16.71
N ASN A 194 15.09 -17.17 16.01
CA ASN A 194 15.30 -17.01 14.56
C ASN A 194 14.60 -18.12 13.77
N TYR A 195 13.27 -18.11 13.73
CA TYR A 195 12.46 -19.15 13.06
C TYR A 195 12.75 -19.26 11.56
N ALA A 196 13.04 -18.14 10.92
CA ALA A 196 13.35 -18.10 9.50
C ALA A 196 14.80 -18.43 9.17
N ASN A 197 15.67 -18.67 10.17
CA ASN A 197 17.11 -18.80 10.01
C ASN A 197 17.77 -17.60 9.27
N ALA A 198 17.26 -16.39 9.49
CA ALA A 198 17.77 -15.19 8.86
C ALA A 198 19.22 -14.91 9.27
N LYS A 199 20.12 -14.61 8.31
CA LYS A 199 21.56 -14.39 8.60
C LYS A 199 21.78 -13.18 9.50
N ASN A 200 20.99 -12.12 9.31
CA ASN A 200 21.11 -10.85 10.03
C ASN A 200 20.01 -10.70 11.09
N TYR A 201 19.63 -11.80 11.71
CA TYR A 201 18.61 -11.79 12.75
C TYR A 201 19.07 -10.97 13.96
N VAL A 202 18.22 -10.01 14.34
CA VAL A 202 18.36 -9.24 15.58
C VAL A 202 17.17 -9.57 16.48
N PRO A 203 17.39 -10.04 17.71
CA PRO A 203 16.30 -10.33 18.65
C PRO A 203 15.38 -9.12 18.85
N GLY A 204 14.05 -9.33 18.78
CA GLY A 204 13.06 -8.27 18.91
C GLY A 204 12.82 -7.41 17.64
N LYS A 205 13.64 -7.54 16.59
CA LYS A 205 13.46 -6.86 15.30
C LYS A 205 13.25 -7.88 14.19
N LYS A 206 11.98 -8.19 13.88
CA LYS A 206 11.61 -9.23 12.92
C LYS A 206 10.85 -8.63 11.74
N TYR A 207 11.56 -7.86 10.92
CA TYR A 207 10.99 -7.18 9.75
C TYR A 207 10.94 -8.08 8.51
N TYR A 208 11.70 -9.18 8.47
CA TYR A 208 11.95 -9.97 7.27
C TYR A 208 11.41 -11.37 7.38
N GLY A 209 11.06 -11.94 6.23
CA GLY A 209 10.67 -13.32 6.09
C GLY A 209 9.25 -13.63 6.49
N ARG A 210 8.47 -12.64 6.91
CA ARG A 210 7.08 -12.80 7.34
C ARG A 210 6.12 -12.69 6.16
N PHE A 211 4.94 -13.28 6.28
CA PHE A 211 3.96 -13.36 5.18
C PHE A 211 2.51 -13.49 5.68
N ASN A 212 1.57 -13.33 4.75
CA ASN A 212 0.15 -13.59 4.96
C ASN A 212 -0.24 -14.91 4.28
N GLN A 213 -0.95 -15.79 5.03
CA GLN A 213 -1.39 -17.10 4.56
C GLN A 213 -2.59 -17.02 3.61
N GLY A 214 -3.29 -15.89 3.58
CA GLY A 214 -4.43 -15.63 2.72
C GLY A 214 -5.55 -14.87 3.40
N VAL A 215 -6.58 -14.56 2.62
CA VAL A 215 -7.75 -13.78 3.06
C VAL A 215 -9.06 -14.46 2.63
N VAL A 216 -10.08 -14.33 3.47
CA VAL A 216 -11.49 -14.59 3.13
C VAL A 216 -12.27 -13.33 3.46
N THR A 217 -13.06 -12.83 2.50
CA THR A 217 -13.75 -11.54 2.63
C THR A 217 -15.24 -11.71 2.82
N LEU A 218 -15.77 -11.12 3.89
CA LEU A 218 -17.19 -11.06 4.22
C LEU A 218 -17.83 -9.86 3.51
N ASN A 219 -18.96 -10.10 2.82
CA ASN A 219 -19.80 -9.08 2.25
C ASN A 219 -20.84 -8.63 3.29
N LEU A 220 -20.60 -7.50 3.97
CA LEU A 220 -21.51 -6.97 5.00
C LEU A 220 -22.85 -6.52 4.45
N VAL A 221 -22.90 -6.10 3.19
CA VAL A 221 -24.15 -5.69 2.53
C VAL A 221 -25.10 -6.89 2.35
N ASP A 222 -24.56 -8.07 2.00
CA ASP A 222 -25.33 -9.30 1.90
C ASP A 222 -25.93 -9.70 3.25
N VAL A 223 -25.18 -9.61 4.33
CA VAL A 223 -25.65 -9.86 5.70
C VAL A 223 -26.80 -8.93 6.05
N ALA A 224 -26.61 -7.62 5.81
CA ALA A 224 -27.63 -6.61 6.10
C ALA A 224 -28.93 -6.85 5.29
N CYS A 225 -28.83 -7.01 3.98
CA CYS A 225 -29.99 -7.24 3.13
C CYS A 225 -30.71 -8.56 3.47
N SER A 226 -29.97 -9.60 3.85
CA SER A 226 -30.54 -10.88 4.26
C SER A 226 -31.32 -10.82 5.57
N SER A 227 -30.97 -9.87 6.46
CA SER A 227 -31.68 -9.68 7.73
C SER A 227 -33.08 -9.05 7.58
N GLY A 228 -33.35 -8.38 6.43
CA GLY A 228 -34.61 -7.68 6.21
C GLY A 228 -34.79 -6.48 7.16
N LYS A 229 -33.74 -5.85 7.64
CA LYS A 229 -33.69 -4.76 8.65
C LYS A 229 -34.00 -5.20 10.08
N ASP A 230 -34.17 -6.49 10.31
CA ASP A 230 -34.29 -7.03 11.67
C ASP A 230 -32.90 -7.04 12.32
N MET A 231 -32.75 -6.36 13.45
CA MET A 231 -31.47 -6.17 14.13
C MET A 231 -30.97 -7.46 14.77
N ASP A 232 -31.83 -8.23 15.41
CA ASP A 232 -31.45 -9.50 16.05
C ASP A 232 -31.03 -10.52 14.99
N LYS A 233 -31.79 -10.62 13.91
CA LYS A 233 -31.44 -11.45 12.77
C LYS A 233 -30.15 -11.01 12.08
N PHE A 234 -29.84 -9.71 12.06
CA PHE A 234 -28.58 -9.22 11.52
C PHE A 234 -27.38 -9.78 12.31
N TRP A 235 -27.42 -9.73 13.64
CA TRP A 235 -26.34 -10.24 14.47
C TRP A 235 -26.20 -11.76 14.38
N GLU A 236 -27.33 -12.48 14.35
CA GLU A 236 -27.35 -13.94 14.13
C GLU A 236 -26.71 -14.32 12.79
N LEU A 237 -27.11 -13.67 11.70
CA LEU A 237 -26.55 -13.91 10.37
C LEU A 237 -25.07 -13.51 10.29
N LEU A 238 -24.66 -12.42 10.95
CA LEU A 238 -23.26 -12.01 11.00
C LEU A 238 -22.40 -13.11 11.65
N ASP A 239 -22.86 -13.66 12.78
CA ASP A 239 -22.13 -14.73 13.47
C ASP A 239 -22.09 -16.03 12.64
N GLU A 240 -23.18 -16.38 11.97
CA GLU A 240 -23.20 -17.51 11.02
C GLU A 240 -22.17 -17.34 9.89
N ARG A 241 -22.11 -16.16 9.29
CA ARG A 241 -21.13 -15.84 8.23
C ARG A 241 -19.70 -15.78 8.74
N LEU A 242 -19.50 -15.33 9.97
CA LEU A 242 -18.19 -15.37 10.63
C LEU A 242 -17.70 -16.81 10.83
N ASP A 243 -18.59 -17.74 11.23
CA ASP A 243 -18.24 -19.16 11.32
C ASP A 243 -17.84 -19.74 9.96
N LEU A 244 -18.56 -19.39 8.88
CA LEU A 244 -18.19 -19.80 7.51
C LEU A 244 -16.80 -19.27 7.12
N CYS A 245 -16.52 -18.00 7.40
CA CYS A 245 -15.21 -17.39 7.14
C CYS A 245 -14.11 -18.08 7.96
N TYR A 246 -14.36 -18.33 9.23
CA TYR A 246 -13.45 -19.06 10.11
C TYR A 246 -13.09 -20.44 9.56
N ARG A 247 -14.09 -21.24 9.20
CA ARG A 247 -13.87 -22.58 8.62
C ARG A 247 -13.06 -22.50 7.31
N ALA A 248 -13.36 -21.53 6.45
CA ALA A 248 -12.60 -21.32 5.22
C ALA A 248 -11.15 -20.94 5.48
N LEU A 249 -10.89 -20.06 6.44
CA LEU A 249 -9.54 -19.66 6.84
C LEU A 249 -8.76 -20.82 7.47
N ILE A 250 -9.39 -21.65 8.30
CA ILE A 250 -8.79 -22.85 8.87
C ILE A 250 -8.44 -23.87 7.76
N ILE A 251 -9.27 -24.03 6.75
CA ILE A 251 -8.97 -24.93 5.61
C ILE A 251 -7.74 -24.39 4.85
N ARG A 252 -7.65 -23.08 4.62
CA ARG A 252 -6.47 -22.47 4.00
C ARG A 252 -5.20 -22.70 4.80
N HIS A 253 -5.25 -22.49 6.12
CA HIS A 253 -4.13 -22.76 7.01
C HIS A 253 -3.70 -24.23 6.96
N LYS A 254 -4.65 -25.16 7.12
CA LYS A 254 -4.38 -26.62 7.08
C LYS A 254 -3.78 -27.05 5.75
N ARG A 255 -4.11 -26.38 4.64
CA ARG A 255 -3.54 -26.68 3.32
C ARG A 255 -2.05 -26.36 3.22
N LEU A 256 -1.53 -25.49 4.07
CA LEU A 256 -0.11 -25.13 4.13
C LEU A 256 0.71 -26.06 5.02
N LEU A 257 0.07 -26.74 5.98
CA LEU A 257 0.75 -27.68 6.89
C LEU A 257 1.40 -28.82 6.11
N GLY A 258 2.59 -29.21 6.52
CA GLY A 258 3.39 -30.25 5.89
C GLY A 258 4.01 -29.85 4.55
N THR A 259 3.88 -28.57 4.12
CA THR A 259 4.51 -28.09 2.89
C THR A 259 6.03 -28.10 3.04
N PRO A 260 6.78 -28.90 2.23
CA PRO A 260 8.22 -28.88 2.29
C PRO A 260 8.81 -27.63 1.65
N SER A 261 9.95 -27.19 2.17
CA SER A 261 10.67 -26.00 1.65
C SER A 261 11.05 -26.11 0.15
N ASP A 262 11.10 -27.34 -0.37
CA ASP A 262 11.42 -27.65 -1.77
C ASP A 262 10.34 -27.20 -2.76
N VAL A 263 9.10 -26.96 -2.30
CA VAL A 263 7.99 -26.51 -3.17
C VAL A 263 8.28 -25.14 -3.78
N ALA A 264 8.94 -24.26 -3.03
CA ALA A 264 9.36 -22.94 -3.50
C ALA A 264 10.70 -22.53 -2.87
N PRO A 265 11.83 -23.07 -3.37
CA PRO A 265 13.14 -22.88 -2.75
C PRO A 265 13.54 -21.40 -2.60
N ILE A 266 13.18 -20.53 -3.54
CA ILE A 266 13.44 -19.09 -3.48
C ILE A 266 12.80 -18.48 -2.21
N LEU A 267 11.56 -18.86 -1.90
CA LEU A 267 10.85 -18.37 -0.72
C LEU A 267 11.43 -18.94 0.58
N TRP A 268 11.57 -20.28 0.64
CA TRP A 268 11.75 -20.99 1.89
C TRP A 268 13.20 -21.36 2.22
N GLN A 269 14.08 -21.49 1.22
CA GLN A 269 15.47 -21.92 1.40
C GLN A 269 16.48 -20.80 1.14
N ASN A 270 16.22 -19.92 0.16
CA ASN A 270 17.16 -18.93 -0.34
C ASN A 270 16.99 -17.53 0.24
N GLY A 271 16.05 -17.34 1.17
CA GLY A 271 15.97 -16.16 2.06
C GLY A 271 14.97 -15.09 1.64
N ALA A 272 14.09 -15.33 0.65
CA ALA A 272 13.01 -14.37 0.39
C ALA A 272 12.03 -14.30 1.58
N LEU A 273 11.66 -15.46 2.16
CA LEU A 273 10.87 -15.54 3.40
C LEU A 273 11.61 -16.26 4.52
N ALA A 274 12.39 -17.30 4.21
CA ALA A 274 13.11 -18.09 5.19
C ALA A 274 14.38 -18.70 4.59
N ARG A 275 15.21 -19.32 5.44
CA ARG A 275 16.40 -20.10 5.06
C ARG A 275 16.33 -21.49 5.70
N LEU A 276 15.21 -22.19 5.43
CA LEU A 276 14.99 -23.55 5.89
C LEU A 276 15.92 -24.51 5.12
N LYS A 277 16.20 -25.67 5.74
CA LYS A 277 16.92 -26.74 5.07
C LYS A 277 16.02 -27.40 4.01
N LYS A 278 16.65 -28.04 3.02
CA LYS A 278 15.95 -28.87 2.03
C LYS A 278 15.11 -29.96 2.74
N GLY A 279 13.85 -30.11 2.35
CA GLY A 279 12.92 -31.08 2.96
C GLY A 279 12.32 -30.66 4.32
N GLU A 280 12.80 -29.58 4.95
CA GLU A 280 12.19 -29.02 6.17
C GLU A 280 10.82 -28.42 5.85
N THR A 281 9.80 -28.68 6.70
CA THR A 281 8.47 -28.10 6.50
C THR A 281 8.38 -26.66 7.00
N ILE A 282 7.44 -25.90 6.41
CA ILE A 282 7.20 -24.49 6.78
C ILE A 282 6.34 -24.34 8.05
N ASP A 283 5.92 -25.41 8.66
CA ASP A 283 4.89 -25.43 9.73
C ASP A 283 5.19 -24.46 10.86
N LYS A 284 6.45 -24.38 11.33
CA LYS A 284 6.86 -23.46 12.39
C LYS A 284 6.66 -21.97 12.04
N LEU A 285 6.55 -21.65 10.74
CA LEU A 285 6.34 -20.29 10.26
C LEU A 285 4.85 -19.90 10.21
N LEU A 286 3.94 -20.83 10.53
CA LEU A 286 2.49 -20.62 10.42
C LEU A 286 1.84 -20.22 11.75
N TYR A 287 2.60 -20.19 12.86
CA TYR A 287 2.14 -19.95 14.22
C TYR A 287 2.87 -18.79 14.90
N ASP A 288 2.51 -18.48 16.13
CA ASP A 288 3.17 -17.51 17.03
C ASP A 288 3.28 -16.09 16.44
N GLY A 289 2.39 -15.71 15.53
CA GLY A 289 2.43 -14.40 14.89
C GLY A 289 3.51 -14.23 13.82
N TYR A 290 4.27 -15.28 13.48
CA TYR A 290 5.27 -15.18 12.42
C TYR A 290 4.62 -14.92 11.06
N SER A 291 3.47 -15.51 10.79
CA SER A 291 2.60 -15.19 9.65
C SER A 291 1.19 -14.84 10.13
N THR A 292 0.44 -14.18 9.27
CA THR A 292 -0.94 -13.79 9.52
C THR A 292 -1.90 -14.54 8.62
N ILE A 293 -3.17 -14.61 9.02
CA ILE A 293 -4.27 -15.01 8.15
C ILE A 293 -5.42 -14.01 8.34
N SER A 294 -6.06 -13.57 7.27
CA SER A 294 -6.89 -12.38 7.33
C SER A 294 -8.37 -12.66 7.12
N LEU A 295 -9.20 -12.16 8.06
CA LEU A 295 -10.62 -11.95 7.84
C LEU A 295 -10.79 -10.59 7.15
N GLY A 296 -11.25 -10.59 5.90
CA GLY A 296 -11.57 -9.39 5.15
C GLY A 296 -13.05 -9.00 5.29
N TYR A 297 -13.36 -7.76 5.02
CA TYR A 297 -14.72 -7.24 4.97
C TYR A 297 -14.89 -6.16 3.92
N ALA A 298 -16.16 -5.94 3.49
CA ALA A 298 -16.54 -4.98 2.45
C ALA A 298 -17.93 -4.41 2.66
N GLY A 299 -18.16 -3.17 2.22
CA GLY A 299 -19.48 -2.57 2.16
C GLY A 299 -20.06 -2.14 3.51
N LEU A 300 -19.21 -1.64 4.44
CA LEU A 300 -19.67 -1.19 5.76
C LEU A 300 -20.61 0.03 5.63
N CYS A 301 -20.37 0.91 4.66
CA CYS A 301 -21.23 2.08 4.40
C CYS A 301 -22.64 1.64 4.02
N GLU A 302 -22.80 0.79 2.99
CA GLU A 302 -24.07 0.31 2.50
C GLU A 302 -24.79 -0.58 3.54
N CYS A 303 -24.03 -1.39 4.28
CA CYS A 303 -24.54 -2.15 5.41
C CYS A 303 -25.21 -1.24 6.44
N THR A 304 -24.52 -0.17 6.85
CA THR A 304 -25.02 0.82 7.81
C THR A 304 -26.25 1.54 7.27
N ARG A 305 -26.20 1.99 6.02
CA ARG A 305 -27.37 2.64 5.37
C ARG A 305 -28.60 1.75 5.32
N TYR A 306 -28.43 0.47 5.02
CA TYR A 306 -29.55 -0.47 5.00
C TYR A 306 -30.15 -0.68 6.38
N MET A 307 -29.32 -0.89 7.40
CA MET A 307 -29.76 -1.21 8.76
C MET A 307 -30.28 0.00 9.55
N LYS A 308 -29.66 1.17 9.37
CA LYS A 308 -29.91 2.38 10.17
C LYS A 308 -30.62 3.50 9.39
N GLY A 309 -30.63 3.44 8.06
CA GLY A 309 -31.19 4.49 7.19
C GLY A 309 -30.32 5.72 7.02
N VAL A 310 -29.13 5.77 7.65
CA VAL A 310 -28.19 6.88 7.64
C VAL A 310 -26.77 6.42 7.20
N SER A 311 -25.93 7.36 6.80
CA SER A 311 -24.50 7.05 6.51
C SER A 311 -23.76 6.64 7.78
N HIS A 312 -22.73 5.83 7.63
CA HIS A 312 -21.85 5.47 8.75
C HIS A 312 -20.99 6.65 9.24
N THR A 313 -20.98 7.78 8.53
CA THR A 313 -20.38 9.05 8.96
C THR A 313 -21.25 9.86 9.91
N GLU A 314 -22.55 9.57 9.95
CA GLU A 314 -23.50 10.18 10.90
C GLU A 314 -23.40 9.50 12.28
N PRO A 315 -23.65 10.20 13.40
CA PRO A 315 -23.38 9.67 14.76
C PRO A 315 -23.98 8.29 15.03
N GLU A 316 -25.28 8.09 14.70
CA GLU A 316 -25.96 6.81 14.89
C GLU A 316 -25.42 5.71 13.99
N GLY A 317 -25.07 6.06 12.74
CA GLY A 317 -24.42 5.17 11.79
C GLY A 317 -23.00 4.79 12.22
N THR A 318 -22.24 5.77 12.76
CA THR A 318 -20.88 5.53 13.28
C THR A 318 -20.90 4.55 14.46
N GLU A 319 -21.82 4.72 15.40
CA GLU A 319 -21.97 3.81 16.55
C GLU A 319 -22.24 2.36 16.09
N PHE A 320 -23.19 2.17 15.16
CA PHE A 320 -23.49 0.87 14.60
C PHE A 320 -22.29 0.28 13.83
N ALA A 321 -21.66 1.07 12.96
CA ALA A 321 -20.50 0.63 12.18
C ALA A 321 -19.33 0.19 13.08
N LEU A 322 -19.02 0.96 14.12
CA LEU A 322 -17.99 0.60 15.10
C LEU A 322 -18.33 -0.67 15.86
N LYS A 323 -19.62 -0.89 16.20
CA LYS A 323 -20.09 -2.13 16.84
C LYS A 323 -19.87 -3.34 15.94
N VAL A 324 -20.21 -3.22 14.65
CA VAL A 324 -19.93 -4.27 13.65
C VAL A 324 -18.42 -4.56 13.58
N MET A 325 -17.59 -3.54 13.46
CA MET A 325 -16.15 -3.70 13.37
C MET A 325 -15.53 -4.34 14.63
N ARG A 326 -15.99 -3.96 15.83
CA ARG A 326 -15.55 -4.60 17.06
C ARG A 326 -15.90 -6.09 17.04
N ARG A 327 -17.13 -6.47 16.68
CA ARG A 327 -17.52 -7.89 16.60
C ARG A 327 -16.62 -8.70 15.63
N LEU A 328 -16.28 -8.11 14.47
CA LEU A 328 -15.35 -8.74 13.53
C LEU A 328 -13.94 -8.91 14.13
N ASN A 329 -13.45 -7.90 14.81
CA ASN A 329 -12.12 -7.92 15.44
C ASN A 329 -12.06 -8.87 16.63
N ASP A 330 -13.11 -8.91 17.45
CA ASP A 330 -13.25 -9.84 18.57
C ASP A 330 -13.23 -11.29 18.08
N ALA A 331 -13.93 -11.61 16.99
CA ALA A 331 -13.88 -12.94 16.38
C ALA A 331 -12.44 -13.33 15.98
N CYS A 332 -11.67 -12.42 15.39
CA CYS A 332 -10.26 -12.68 15.07
C CYS A 332 -9.44 -12.96 16.34
N THR A 333 -9.70 -12.24 17.43
CA THR A 333 -9.03 -12.43 18.72
C THR A 333 -9.37 -13.78 19.33
N GLU A 334 -10.66 -14.15 19.37
CA GLU A 334 -11.14 -15.46 19.84
C GLU A 334 -10.47 -16.61 19.07
N TRP A 335 -10.39 -16.52 17.76
CA TRP A 335 -9.76 -17.55 16.92
C TRP A 335 -8.24 -17.64 17.11
N LYS A 336 -7.57 -16.48 17.29
CA LYS A 336 -6.15 -16.41 17.59
C LYS A 336 -5.83 -17.11 18.91
N GLU A 337 -6.55 -16.83 19.97
CA GLU A 337 -6.38 -17.45 21.29
C GLU A 337 -6.59 -18.96 21.22
N LYS A 338 -7.61 -19.40 20.49
CA LYS A 338 -7.95 -20.82 20.32
C LYS A 338 -6.89 -21.64 19.59
N HIS A 339 -6.21 -21.04 18.60
CA HIS A 339 -5.37 -21.82 17.65
C HIS A 339 -3.91 -21.40 17.64
N ASN A 340 -3.53 -20.33 18.31
CA ASN A 340 -2.20 -19.71 18.21
C ASN A 340 -1.80 -19.36 16.75
N ILE A 341 -2.80 -19.10 15.91
CA ILE A 341 -2.67 -18.62 14.53
C ILE A 341 -3.07 -17.15 14.53
N ASP A 342 -2.29 -16.27 13.91
CA ASP A 342 -2.58 -14.84 13.91
C ASP A 342 -3.66 -14.45 12.91
N PHE A 343 -4.91 -14.71 13.28
CA PHE A 343 -6.06 -14.11 12.61
C PHE A 343 -6.06 -12.60 12.83
N SER A 344 -6.37 -11.86 11.78
CA SER A 344 -6.39 -10.41 11.83
C SER A 344 -7.46 -9.81 10.93
N LEU A 345 -8.17 -8.80 11.41
CA LEU A 345 -9.17 -8.11 10.61
C LEU A 345 -8.49 -7.22 9.57
N TYR A 346 -8.97 -7.30 8.34
CA TYR A 346 -8.37 -6.72 7.16
C TYR A 346 -9.38 -5.96 6.31
N GLY A 347 -9.17 -4.67 6.11
CA GLY A 347 -9.90 -3.88 5.14
C GLY A 347 -9.55 -4.33 3.72
N THR A 348 -10.28 -5.31 3.18
CA THR A 348 -9.93 -5.97 1.92
C THR A 348 -9.86 -4.99 0.75
N PRO A 349 -8.78 -4.99 -0.05
CA PRO A 349 -8.76 -4.29 -1.32
C PRO A 349 -9.67 -5.01 -2.31
N LEU A 350 -10.76 -4.37 -2.68
CA LEU A 350 -11.76 -4.92 -3.59
C LEU A 350 -11.59 -4.32 -4.98
N GLU A 351 -10.70 -4.81 -5.78
CA GLU A 351 -10.49 -4.30 -7.14
C GLU A 351 -11.72 -4.58 -8.04
N SER A 352 -11.79 -5.71 -8.68
CA SER A 352 -12.97 -6.12 -9.48
C SER A 352 -14.10 -6.68 -8.62
N THR A 353 -13.83 -7.04 -7.37
CA THR A 353 -14.79 -7.66 -6.45
C THR A 353 -15.90 -6.70 -6.03
N THR A 354 -15.63 -5.38 -5.97
CA THR A 354 -16.68 -4.37 -5.73
C THR A 354 -17.80 -4.45 -6.76
N TYR A 355 -17.45 -4.56 -8.04
CA TYR A 355 -18.39 -4.76 -9.13
C TYR A 355 -19.12 -6.11 -9.07
N LYS A 356 -18.34 -7.18 -8.83
CA LYS A 356 -18.92 -8.54 -8.70
C LYS A 356 -19.93 -8.61 -7.56
N PHE A 357 -19.60 -8.06 -6.39
CA PHE A 357 -20.51 -8.03 -5.24
C PHE A 357 -21.77 -7.21 -5.54
N ALA A 358 -21.62 -6.02 -6.13
CA ALA A 358 -22.76 -5.21 -6.53
C ALA A 358 -23.72 -5.99 -7.45
N LYS A 359 -23.19 -6.66 -8.49
CA LYS A 359 -24.02 -7.47 -9.41
C LYS A 359 -24.71 -8.66 -8.71
N CYS A 360 -24.02 -9.33 -7.80
CA CYS A 360 -24.63 -10.41 -7.02
C CYS A 360 -25.74 -9.90 -6.10
N LEU A 361 -25.53 -8.75 -5.44
CA LEU A 361 -26.54 -8.12 -4.58
C LEU A 361 -27.77 -7.69 -5.37
N GLN A 362 -27.58 -7.03 -6.53
CA GLN A 362 -28.66 -6.62 -7.44
C GLN A 362 -29.48 -7.82 -7.91
N LYS A 363 -28.82 -8.92 -8.28
CA LYS A 363 -29.51 -10.16 -8.69
C LYS A 363 -30.31 -10.79 -7.54
N ARG A 364 -29.81 -10.73 -6.31
CA ARG A 364 -30.39 -11.40 -5.14
C ARG A 364 -31.49 -10.57 -4.48
N PHE A 365 -31.30 -9.27 -4.36
CA PHE A 365 -32.14 -8.37 -3.56
C PHE A 365 -32.84 -7.28 -4.39
N GLY A 366 -32.56 -7.19 -5.70
CA GLY A 366 -33.01 -6.09 -6.54
C GLY A 366 -32.25 -4.79 -6.30
N ILE A 367 -32.83 -3.70 -6.81
CA ILE A 367 -32.28 -2.35 -6.66
C ILE A 367 -32.85 -1.71 -5.39
N ILE A 368 -31.98 -1.42 -4.44
CA ILE A 368 -32.27 -0.74 -3.18
C ILE A 368 -31.51 0.59 -3.19
N SER A 369 -32.24 1.72 -3.15
CA SER A 369 -31.66 3.06 -3.22
C SER A 369 -30.61 3.29 -2.10
N GLY A 370 -29.43 3.78 -2.48
CA GLY A 370 -28.30 4.05 -1.58
C GLY A 370 -27.59 2.79 -1.06
N VAL A 371 -27.98 1.58 -1.50
CA VAL A 371 -27.41 0.30 -1.02
C VAL A 371 -26.95 -0.58 -2.17
N THR A 372 -27.84 -0.89 -3.15
CA THR A 372 -27.51 -1.79 -4.29
C THR A 372 -27.73 -1.11 -5.65
N ASP A 373 -28.00 0.17 -5.68
CA ASP A 373 -28.31 0.95 -6.89
C ASP A 373 -27.09 1.33 -7.73
N LYS A 374 -25.89 1.15 -7.20
CA LYS A 374 -24.61 1.37 -7.90
C LYS A 374 -24.05 0.07 -8.48
N ASN A 375 -23.20 0.17 -9.51
CA ASN A 375 -22.45 -0.96 -10.06
C ASN A 375 -21.18 -1.30 -9.25
N TYR A 376 -21.07 -0.78 -8.05
CA TYR A 376 -20.00 -1.06 -7.09
C TYR A 376 -20.56 -0.97 -5.67
N ILE A 377 -19.83 -1.53 -4.71
CA ILE A 377 -20.00 -1.29 -3.28
C ILE A 377 -18.77 -0.60 -2.72
N THR A 378 -18.91 0.08 -1.60
CA THR A 378 -17.79 0.77 -0.93
C THR A 378 -16.76 -0.23 -0.43
N ASN A 379 -15.50 0.10 -0.63
CA ASN A 379 -14.36 -0.67 -0.12
C ASN A 379 -14.36 -0.62 1.41
N SER A 380 -14.27 -1.79 2.05
CA SER A 380 -14.08 -1.91 3.50
C SER A 380 -14.89 -0.89 4.33
N TYR A 381 -14.25 0.00 5.06
CA TYR A 381 -14.82 1.02 5.96
C TYR A 381 -14.90 2.43 5.35
N HIS A 382 -14.43 2.61 4.11
CA HIS A 382 -14.26 3.96 3.56
C HIS A 382 -15.56 4.78 3.55
N VAL A 383 -15.41 6.09 3.69
CA VAL A 383 -16.47 7.04 3.37
C VAL A 383 -16.88 6.84 1.91
N HIS A 384 -18.18 6.86 1.63
CA HIS A 384 -18.68 6.66 0.27
C HIS A 384 -18.11 7.76 -0.66
N VAL A 385 -17.70 7.37 -1.86
CA VAL A 385 -16.96 8.27 -2.78
C VAL A 385 -17.72 9.52 -3.23
N THR A 386 -19.05 9.51 -3.08
CA THR A 386 -19.93 10.65 -3.39
C THR A 386 -20.21 11.55 -2.19
N GLU A 387 -19.71 11.22 -1.01
CA GLU A 387 -19.98 11.98 0.21
C GLU A 387 -19.00 13.13 0.34
N GLU A 388 -19.55 14.36 0.38
CA GLU A 388 -18.76 15.57 0.55
C GLU A 388 -18.26 15.67 2.00
N ILE A 389 -16.96 15.57 2.16
CA ILE A 389 -16.26 15.61 3.44
C ILE A 389 -14.86 16.18 3.24
N SER A 390 -14.37 16.98 4.21
CA SER A 390 -13.00 17.49 4.13
C SER A 390 -11.96 16.37 4.31
N ALA A 391 -10.75 16.55 3.76
CA ALA A 391 -9.65 15.61 3.93
C ALA A 391 -9.37 15.29 5.40
N PHE A 392 -9.37 16.31 6.24
CA PHE A 392 -9.07 16.16 7.67
C PHE A 392 -10.18 15.43 8.43
N ASP A 393 -11.44 15.76 8.16
CA ASP A 393 -12.58 15.06 8.78
C ASP A 393 -12.66 13.61 8.32
N LYS A 394 -12.43 13.36 7.03
CA LYS A 394 -12.37 12.01 6.47
C LYS A 394 -11.28 11.16 7.15
N LEU A 395 -10.06 11.69 7.23
CA LEU A 395 -8.94 10.99 7.87
C LEU A 395 -9.21 10.76 9.36
N LYS A 396 -9.78 11.74 10.06
CA LYS A 396 -10.19 11.60 11.47
C LYS A 396 -11.26 10.53 11.64
N PHE A 397 -12.28 10.54 10.79
CA PHE A 397 -13.34 9.53 10.82
C PHE A 397 -12.78 8.13 10.57
N GLU A 398 -12.01 7.95 9.49
CA GLU A 398 -11.49 6.65 9.06
C GLU A 398 -10.40 6.09 9.99
N SER A 399 -9.70 6.93 10.78
CA SER A 399 -8.67 6.48 11.73
C SER A 399 -9.19 5.46 12.74
N GLN A 400 -10.42 5.62 13.23
CA GLN A 400 -11.08 4.72 14.17
C GLN A 400 -11.23 3.29 13.60
N PHE A 401 -11.48 3.17 12.31
CA PHE A 401 -11.63 1.89 11.62
C PHE A 401 -10.29 1.26 11.28
N GLN A 402 -9.24 2.06 11.06
CA GLN A 402 -7.88 1.55 10.89
C GLN A 402 -7.37 0.91 12.19
N GLU A 403 -7.64 1.50 13.35
CA GLU A 403 -7.30 0.91 14.65
C GLU A 403 -7.95 -0.47 14.84
N LEU A 404 -9.18 -0.66 14.35
CA LEU A 404 -9.92 -1.93 14.42
C LEU A 404 -9.55 -2.92 13.30
N SER A 405 -8.73 -2.52 12.34
CA SER A 405 -8.29 -3.35 11.21
C SER A 405 -6.77 -3.59 11.22
N PRO A 406 -6.22 -4.23 12.26
CA PRO A 406 -4.77 -4.39 12.41
C PRO A 406 -4.12 -5.25 11.32
N GLY A 407 -4.88 -6.08 10.60
CA GLY A 407 -4.41 -6.89 9.46
C GLY A 407 -4.21 -6.09 8.18
N GLY A 408 -4.65 -4.84 8.16
CA GLY A 408 -4.42 -3.94 7.04
C GLY A 408 -5.57 -2.99 6.77
N ALA A 409 -5.20 -1.76 6.49
CA ALA A 409 -6.10 -0.67 6.16
C ALA A 409 -5.33 0.42 5.42
N ILE A 410 -6.03 1.25 4.65
CA ILE A 410 -5.50 2.46 4.02
C ILE A 410 -6.64 3.46 3.87
N SER A 411 -6.34 4.73 3.94
CA SER A 411 -7.29 5.80 3.63
C SER A 411 -6.86 6.59 2.42
N TYR A 412 -7.82 7.11 1.67
CA TYR A 412 -7.60 7.87 0.43
C TYR A 412 -8.07 9.30 0.60
N VAL A 413 -7.27 10.25 0.13
CA VAL A 413 -7.65 11.64 -0.02
C VAL A 413 -7.65 12.00 -1.50
N GLU A 414 -8.84 12.26 -2.07
CA GLU A 414 -8.97 12.73 -3.44
C GLU A 414 -8.64 14.22 -3.48
N VAL A 415 -7.64 14.58 -4.26
CA VAL A 415 -7.16 15.97 -4.36
C VAL A 415 -7.10 16.41 -5.83
N PRO A 416 -7.24 17.73 -6.11
CA PRO A 416 -7.01 18.26 -7.45
C PRO A 416 -5.52 18.15 -7.86
N ASN A 417 -5.13 18.81 -8.92
CA ASN A 417 -3.71 18.96 -9.25
C ASN A 417 -3.03 19.84 -8.19
N MET A 418 -2.11 19.23 -7.41
CA MET A 418 -1.45 19.86 -6.27
C MET A 418 -0.04 20.41 -6.59
N GLN A 419 0.42 20.37 -7.84
CA GLN A 419 1.78 20.77 -8.19
C GLN A 419 2.12 22.23 -7.82
N ASN A 420 1.11 23.09 -7.76
CA ASN A 420 1.27 24.48 -7.38
C ASN A 420 0.88 24.80 -5.93
N ASN A 421 0.57 23.79 -5.12
CA ASN A 421 0.17 23.96 -3.72
C ASN A 421 0.74 22.83 -2.84
N LEU A 422 2.07 22.79 -2.73
CA LEU A 422 2.77 21.77 -1.93
C LEU A 422 2.52 21.95 -0.42
N ASP A 423 2.22 23.18 0.03
CA ASP A 423 1.94 23.45 1.45
C ASP A 423 0.67 22.69 1.91
N ALA A 424 -0.35 22.60 1.06
CA ALA A 424 -1.54 21.81 1.36
C ALA A 424 -1.21 20.31 1.42
N VAL A 425 -0.35 19.81 0.55
CA VAL A 425 0.13 18.41 0.62
C VAL A 425 0.88 18.15 1.94
N LEU A 426 1.79 19.05 2.31
CA LEU A 426 2.55 18.96 3.56
C LEU A 426 1.63 19.04 4.80
N ALA A 427 0.59 19.87 4.77
CA ALA A 427 -0.40 19.94 5.84
C ALA A 427 -1.16 18.61 6.02
N VAL A 428 -1.57 17.97 4.91
CA VAL A 428 -2.19 16.64 4.96
C VAL A 428 -1.20 15.58 5.47
N MET A 429 0.06 15.62 5.04
CA MET A 429 1.09 14.69 5.53
C MET A 429 1.32 14.84 7.04
N GLN A 430 1.37 16.09 7.54
CA GLN A 430 1.47 16.36 8.99
C GLN A 430 0.25 15.77 9.74
N TYR A 431 -0.95 15.95 9.19
CA TYR A 431 -2.17 15.39 9.77
C TYR A 431 -2.16 13.85 9.79
N ILE A 432 -1.68 13.22 8.71
CA ILE A 432 -1.48 11.77 8.65
C ILE A 432 -0.54 11.31 9.77
N TYR A 433 0.61 11.96 9.92
CA TYR A 433 1.57 11.62 10.98
C TYR A 433 0.95 11.65 12.38
N ASP A 434 0.10 12.64 12.63
CA ASP A 434 -0.47 12.83 13.97
C ASP A 434 -1.69 11.96 14.28
N ASN A 435 -2.45 11.51 13.26
CA ASN A 435 -3.81 11.02 13.47
C ASN A 435 -4.14 9.65 12.83
N ILE A 436 -3.47 9.22 11.77
CA ILE A 436 -3.87 8.00 11.06
C ILE A 436 -2.66 7.15 10.65
N MET A 437 -2.81 5.84 10.72
CA MET A 437 -1.71 4.91 10.51
C MET A 437 -1.18 4.93 9.08
N TYR A 438 -2.07 4.93 8.07
CA TYR A 438 -1.69 4.78 6.68
C TYR A 438 -2.67 5.48 5.75
N ALA A 439 -2.17 6.36 4.90
CA ALA A 439 -2.97 7.08 3.93
C ALA A 439 -2.20 7.40 2.64
N GLU A 440 -2.96 7.68 1.59
CA GLU A 440 -2.45 8.13 0.29
C GLU A 440 -3.25 9.31 -0.25
N LEU A 441 -2.61 10.11 -1.11
CA LEU A 441 -3.23 11.21 -1.82
C LEU A 441 -3.40 10.85 -3.30
N ASN A 442 -4.63 11.01 -3.80
CA ASN A 442 -4.99 10.73 -5.19
C ASN A 442 -5.05 12.03 -5.97
N THR A 443 -3.96 12.41 -6.60
CA THR A 443 -3.89 13.58 -7.50
C THR A 443 -4.26 13.22 -8.93
N LYS A 444 -4.40 14.20 -9.81
CA LYS A 444 -4.75 14.04 -11.22
C LYS A 444 -3.59 14.51 -12.10
N SER A 445 -2.91 13.58 -12.77
CA SER A 445 -1.75 13.87 -13.62
C SER A 445 -1.75 13.01 -14.89
N ASP A 446 -2.87 13.10 -15.64
CA ASP A 446 -3.00 12.36 -16.91
C ASP A 446 -2.36 13.14 -18.07
N TYR A 447 -2.15 12.44 -19.18
CA TYR A 447 -1.56 13.01 -20.39
C TYR A 447 -2.25 12.45 -21.65
N CYS A 448 -2.62 13.34 -22.56
CA CYS A 448 -3.11 12.98 -23.89
C CYS A 448 -1.98 13.10 -24.92
N MET A 449 -1.62 11.98 -25.56
CA MET A 449 -0.54 11.93 -26.56
C MET A 449 -0.93 12.56 -27.88
N GLU A 450 -2.23 12.68 -28.17
CA GLU A 450 -2.74 13.28 -29.40
C GLU A 450 -2.57 14.81 -29.44
N CYS A 451 -2.84 15.50 -28.34
CA CYS A 451 -2.82 16.96 -28.28
C CYS A 451 -1.86 17.57 -27.25
N GLY A 452 -1.11 16.74 -26.50
CA GLY A 452 -0.20 17.21 -25.46
C GLY A 452 -0.87 17.71 -24.17
N TYR A 453 -2.19 17.52 -24.03
CA TYR A 453 -2.88 17.93 -22.80
C TYR A 453 -2.33 17.22 -21.57
N SER A 454 -1.99 17.97 -20.54
CA SER A 454 -1.57 17.48 -19.23
C SER A 454 -2.56 17.96 -18.18
N GLY A 455 -3.23 17.03 -17.51
CA GLY A 455 -4.28 17.34 -16.52
C GLY A 455 -5.23 16.15 -16.36
N GLU A 456 -6.43 16.38 -15.86
CA GLU A 456 -7.41 15.33 -15.66
C GLU A 456 -8.14 14.95 -16.95
N ILE A 457 -7.96 13.74 -17.45
CA ILE A 457 -8.80 13.14 -18.50
C ILE A 457 -10.12 12.68 -17.88
N LYS A 458 -11.24 13.03 -18.53
CA LYS A 458 -12.59 12.86 -17.97
C LYS A 458 -13.21 11.50 -18.34
N ILE A 459 -14.14 11.05 -17.51
CA ILE A 459 -14.99 9.91 -17.82
C ILE A 459 -16.36 10.46 -18.27
N VAL A 460 -16.75 10.13 -19.49
CA VAL A 460 -18.02 10.55 -20.11
C VAL A 460 -18.85 9.35 -20.53
N ASN A 461 -20.13 9.56 -20.79
CA ASN A 461 -20.97 8.50 -21.42
C ASN A 461 -20.79 8.59 -22.94
N ASP A 462 -20.63 7.45 -23.60
CA ASP A 462 -20.75 7.36 -25.03
C ASP A 462 -22.25 7.33 -25.47
N LYS A 463 -22.48 7.22 -26.77
CA LYS A 463 -23.83 7.18 -27.35
C LYS A 463 -24.69 5.99 -26.88
N ASP A 464 -24.06 4.94 -26.41
CA ASP A 464 -24.71 3.71 -25.94
C ASP A 464 -24.80 3.69 -24.39
N GLY A 465 -24.43 4.82 -23.73
CA GLY A 465 -24.46 4.98 -22.28
C GLY A 465 -23.28 4.30 -21.55
N LYS A 466 -22.30 3.77 -22.27
CA LYS A 466 -21.11 3.17 -21.71
C LYS A 466 -20.13 4.27 -21.25
N LEU A 467 -19.49 4.05 -20.10
CA LEU A 467 -18.45 4.95 -19.59
C LEU A 467 -17.16 4.79 -20.37
N VAL A 468 -16.63 5.88 -20.91
CA VAL A 468 -15.39 5.94 -21.68
C VAL A 468 -14.53 7.12 -21.23
N TRP A 469 -13.23 7.02 -21.43
CA TRP A 469 -12.29 8.10 -21.14
C TRP A 469 -12.22 9.05 -22.34
N GLU A 470 -12.23 10.35 -22.08
CA GLU A 470 -12.19 11.39 -23.10
C GLU A 470 -11.27 12.54 -22.70
N CYS A 471 -10.38 12.94 -23.59
CA CYS A 471 -9.55 14.11 -23.38
C CYS A 471 -10.42 15.38 -23.47
N PRO A 472 -10.44 16.25 -22.44
CA PRO A 472 -11.26 17.45 -22.43
C PRO A 472 -10.80 18.51 -23.44
N ASN A 473 -9.56 18.40 -23.96
CA ASN A 473 -9.01 19.38 -24.92
C ASN A 473 -9.31 19.02 -26.39
N CYS A 474 -9.15 17.76 -26.77
CA CYS A 474 -9.29 17.34 -28.18
C CYS A 474 -10.36 16.29 -28.44
N GLY A 475 -11.05 15.80 -27.40
CA GLY A 475 -12.08 14.77 -27.55
C GLY A 475 -11.53 13.36 -27.85
N ASN A 476 -10.22 13.14 -27.78
CA ASN A 476 -9.61 11.83 -28.02
C ASN A 476 -10.19 10.81 -27.01
N ARG A 477 -10.61 9.64 -27.52
CA ARG A 477 -11.13 8.50 -26.74
C ARG A 477 -10.31 7.22 -26.91
N ASP A 478 -9.25 7.28 -27.72
CA ASP A 478 -8.34 6.14 -27.90
C ASP A 478 -7.44 6.02 -26.68
N GLN A 479 -7.70 4.99 -25.88
CA GLN A 479 -6.95 4.72 -24.67
C GLN A 479 -5.45 4.42 -24.90
N ASN A 480 -5.08 3.97 -26.11
CA ASN A 480 -3.67 3.77 -26.46
C ASN A 480 -2.93 5.10 -26.71
N LYS A 481 -3.67 6.18 -26.92
CA LYS A 481 -3.14 7.53 -27.14
C LYS A 481 -3.34 8.45 -25.92
N MET A 482 -3.54 7.88 -24.77
CA MET A 482 -3.60 8.62 -23.50
C MET A 482 -2.96 7.83 -22.35
N SER A 483 -2.35 8.54 -21.41
CA SER A 483 -1.85 7.96 -20.16
C SER A 483 -2.75 8.43 -19.04
N VAL A 484 -3.63 7.54 -18.57
CA VAL A 484 -4.54 7.79 -17.47
C VAL A 484 -4.12 6.93 -16.30
N ALA A 485 -3.88 7.56 -15.15
CA ALA A 485 -3.51 6.86 -13.93
C ALA A 485 -4.50 7.19 -12.80
N ARG A 486 -5.02 6.18 -12.15
CA ARG A 486 -5.91 6.30 -10.99
C ARG A 486 -5.53 5.31 -9.91
N ARG A 487 -5.63 5.76 -8.68
CA ARG A 487 -5.53 4.85 -7.53
C ARG A 487 -6.79 4.01 -7.40
N THR A 488 -6.59 2.73 -7.26
CA THR A 488 -7.65 1.78 -6.94
C THR A 488 -7.12 0.82 -5.88
N CYS A 489 -7.71 0.86 -4.69
CA CYS A 489 -7.36 -0.05 -3.60
C CYS A 489 -5.90 0.02 -3.11
N GLY A 490 -5.17 1.12 -3.35
CA GLY A 490 -3.76 1.29 -2.97
C GLY A 490 -2.75 0.96 -4.09
N TYR A 491 -3.23 0.61 -5.29
CA TYR A 491 -2.40 0.50 -6.50
C TYR A 491 -2.72 1.61 -7.50
N ILE A 492 -1.74 1.96 -8.30
CA ILE A 492 -1.98 2.78 -9.48
C ILE A 492 -2.39 1.84 -10.62
N GLY A 493 -3.63 1.98 -11.08
CA GLY A 493 -4.14 1.35 -12.28
C GLY A 493 -4.03 2.30 -13.46
N THR A 494 -3.85 1.74 -14.65
CA THR A 494 -3.80 2.47 -15.91
C THR A 494 -4.87 1.93 -16.85
N GLN A 495 -5.69 2.80 -17.35
CA GLN A 495 -6.65 2.71 -18.47
C GLN A 495 -7.65 1.53 -18.61
N PHE A 496 -7.50 0.42 -17.94
CA PHE A 496 -8.42 -0.73 -18.12
C PHE A 496 -9.15 -1.10 -16.83
N TRP A 497 -10.32 -0.54 -16.63
CA TRP A 497 -11.20 -0.85 -15.50
C TRP A 497 -12.55 -1.36 -15.99
N ASN A 498 -13.19 -2.24 -15.20
CA ASN A 498 -14.58 -2.62 -15.44
C ASN A 498 -15.53 -1.42 -15.23
N GLN A 499 -16.76 -1.50 -15.76
CA GLN A 499 -17.71 -0.39 -15.72
C GLN A 499 -18.08 0.05 -14.29
N GLY A 500 -18.11 -0.85 -13.33
CA GLY A 500 -18.39 -0.50 -11.93
C GLY A 500 -17.24 0.31 -11.31
N ARG A 501 -15.99 -0.09 -11.56
CA ARG A 501 -14.83 0.69 -11.10
C ARG A 501 -14.74 2.04 -11.82
N THR A 502 -15.03 2.08 -13.11
CA THR A 502 -15.07 3.33 -13.87
C THR A 502 -16.15 4.28 -13.35
N GLN A 503 -17.33 3.75 -12.97
CA GLN A 503 -18.39 4.53 -12.34
C GLN A 503 -17.92 5.08 -10.97
N GLU A 504 -17.33 4.25 -10.13
CA GLU A 504 -16.82 4.67 -8.82
C GLU A 504 -15.77 5.78 -8.95
N ILE A 505 -14.83 5.68 -9.90
CA ILE A 505 -13.81 6.71 -10.16
C ILE A 505 -14.47 8.01 -10.63
N LYS A 506 -15.49 7.92 -11.51
CA LYS A 506 -16.22 9.08 -12.04
C LYS A 506 -16.96 9.85 -10.94
N GLU A 507 -17.50 9.12 -9.95
CA GLU A 507 -18.33 9.66 -8.88
C GLU A 507 -17.53 10.20 -7.68
N ARG A 508 -16.20 10.05 -7.67
CA ARG A 508 -15.35 10.54 -6.58
C ARG A 508 -15.41 12.06 -6.45
N VAL A 509 -15.74 12.53 -5.25
CA VAL A 509 -15.66 13.95 -4.89
C VAL A 509 -14.26 14.30 -4.38
N LEU A 510 -13.86 15.57 -4.53
CA LEU A 510 -12.61 16.08 -4.00
C LEU A 510 -12.75 16.40 -2.49
N HIS A 511 -11.66 16.22 -1.75
CA HIS A 511 -11.63 16.46 -0.31
C HIS A 511 -10.81 17.72 0.08
N LEU A 512 -10.11 18.34 -0.89
CA LEU A 512 -9.38 19.61 -0.74
C LEU A 512 -9.81 20.60 -1.79
#